data_e39cec28660ce0f489c323f86c89d1da
#
_entry.id   e39cec28660ce0f489c323f86c89d1da
#
_cell.length_a   1.000
_cell.length_b   1.000
_cell.length_c   1.000
_cell.angle_alpha   90.00
_cell.angle_beta   90.00
_cell.angle_gamma   90.00
#
_symmetry.space_group_name_H-M   'P 1'
#
loop_
_entity.id
_entity.type
_entity.pdbx_description
1 polymer ?
#
loop_
_entity_poly.entity_id
_entity_poly.type
_entity_poly.pdbx_seq_one_letter_code
_entity_poly.pdbx_strand_id
1 'polypeptide(L)'
;MSIRLPDPVTLSSGLVAEFEEDRWVPGSLVLSVDGTPQSHINLRSPDELFFEYIRRIGHVIDLFRAPGEPISALHLGGGAFTLPRYIEATRPGSRQQIIELESALVALVREAAPLPKRAGIRVRHGDARDVLGRLPAGMQGAMDLVVVDIFAGSQTPAHVSSSEFYGLIAPLLAPDGVVVVNATDGTGQAFTRGQAATLRERFPEVAVIGEPQVLKGRRFGNVVLVASAGDPELDWLPRLLACGPHPARMLVGRELREWIGTAAPVRDESAMPSPLPPRELFDV
;
A
#
# COMPACT_ATOMS: atom_id res chain seq x y z
N MET A 1 25.56 -1.48 -18.40
CA MET A 1 26.24 -0.62 -17.42
C MET A 1 25.70 -1.05 -16.07
N SER A 2 26.56 -1.55 -15.16
CA SER A 2 26.14 -1.87 -13.78
C SER A 2 25.74 -0.58 -13.07
N ILE A 3 24.62 -0.62 -12.37
CA ILE A 3 24.14 0.50 -11.55
C ILE A 3 25.03 0.50 -10.30
N ARG A 4 25.67 1.63 -10.00
CA ARG A 4 26.36 1.74 -8.71
C ARG A 4 25.31 1.97 -7.64
N LEU A 5 25.09 0.96 -6.80
CA LEU A 5 24.19 1.05 -5.67
C LEU A 5 24.85 1.76 -4.49
N PRO A 6 24.08 2.51 -3.69
CA PRO A 6 24.55 3.08 -2.42
C PRO A 6 24.82 1.97 -1.38
N ASP A 7 25.61 2.32 -0.37
CA ASP A 7 25.84 1.43 0.78
C ASP A 7 24.55 1.23 1.58
N PRO A 8 24.38 0.07 2.24
CA PRO A 8 23.25 -0.21 3.13
C PRO A 8 23.15 0.83 4.26
N VAL A 9 21.91 1.10 4.70
CA VAL A 9 21.65 2.05 5.79
C VAL A 9 20.92 1.38 6.94
N THR A 10 21.24 1.79 8.17
CA THR A 10 20.51 1.37 9.37
C THR A 10 19.31 2.27 9.59
N LEU A 11 18.12 1.68 9.72
CA LEU A 11 16.87 2.35 10.04
C LEU A 11 16.77 2.68 11.53
N SER A 12 15.81 3.52 11.91
CA SER A 12 15.55 3.88 13.31
C SER A 12 15.18 2.68 14.19
N SER A 13 14.62 1.64 13.59
CA SER A 13 14.32 0.35 14.21
C SER A 13 15.55 -0.52 14.49
N GLY A 14 16.73 -0.16 13.97
CA GLY A 14 17.94 -0.96 13.99
C GLY A 14 18.06 -1.97 12.83
N LEU A 15 17.02 -2.12 12.01
CA LEU A 15 17.05 -2.98 10.84
C LEU A 15 17.90 -2.34 9.72
N VAL A 16 18.46 -3.16 8.83
CA VAL A 16 19.30 -2.70 7.71
C VAL A 16 18.51 -2.72 6.42
N ALA A 17 18.48 -1.58 5.73
CA ALA A 17 17.89 -1.45 4.40
C ALA A 17 18.97 -1.37 3.34
N GLU A 18 18.79 -2.11 2.24
CA GLU A 18 19.73 -2.16 1.14
C GLU A 18 19.02 -2.37 -0.20
N PHE A 19 19.69 -1.99 -1.30
CA PHE A 19 19.26 -2.28 -2.64
C PHE A 19 20.14 -3.33 -3.31
N GLU A 20 19.50 -4.21 -4.07
CA GLU A 20 20.15 -5.16 -4.97
C GLU A 20 19.61 -5.02 -6.39
N GLU A 21 20.44 -5.30 -7.41
CA GLU A 21 19.96 -5.45 -8.78
C GLU A 21 19.19 -6.77 -8.91
N ASP A 22 17.99 -6.71 -9.52
CA ASP A 22 17.26 -7.93 -9.84
C ASP A 22 17.98 -8.70 -10.94
N ARG A 23 18.33 -9.95 -10.64
CA ARG A 23 19.06 -10.84 -11.56
C ARG A 23 18.24 -11.26 -12.77
N TRP A 24 16.92 -11.23 -12.66
CA TRP A 24 15.98 -11.75 -13.65
C TRP A 24 15.33 -10.66 -14.49
N VAL A 25 15.22 -9.45 -13.93
CA VAL A 25 14.58 -8.30 -14.60
C VAL A 25 15.60 -7.17 -14.76
N PRO A 26 16.31 -7.10 -15.91
CA PRO A 26 17.37 -6.11 -16.14
C PRO A 26 16.88 -4.67 -15.98
N GLY A 27 17.56 -3.90 -15.14
CA GLY A 27 17.22 -2.50 -14.84
C GLY A 27 16.24 -2.34 -13.69
N SER A 28 15.92 -3.43 -13.01
CA SER A 28 15.13 -3.41 -11.78
C SER A 28 16.01 -3.51 -10.54
N LEU A 29 15.51 -2.91 -9.46
CA LEU A 29 16.12 -2.93 -8.14
C LEU A 29 15.12 -3.50 -7.13
N VAL A 30 15.65 -4.29 -6.21
CA VAL A 30 14.92 -4.81 -5.04
C VAL A 30 15.43 -4.07 -3.82
N LEU A 31 14.51 -3.44 -3.07
CA LEU A 31 14.78 -2.94 -1.73
C LEU A 31 14.47 -4.05 -0.74
N SER A 32 15.46 -4.42 0.06
CA SER A 32 15.29 -5.38 1.16
C SER A 32 15.53 -4.70 2.51
N VAL A 33 14.83 -5.18 3.53
CA VAL A 33 15.06 -4.81 4.94
C VAL A 33 15.34 -6.09 5.72
N ASP A 34 16.53 -6.18 6.31
CA ASP A 34 17.06 -7.41 6.93
C ASP A 34 16.86 -8.64 6.04
N GLY A 35 17.24 -8.50 4.75
CA GLY A 35 17.13 -9.57 3.75
C GLY A 35 15.72 -9.88 3.28
N THR A 36 14.68 -9.24 3.84
CA THR A 36 13.29 -9.42 3.38
C THR A 36 12.96 -8.41 2.30
N PRO A 37 12.59 -8.83 1.06
CA PRO A 37 12.19 -7.92 -0.01
C PRO A 37 10.95 -7.10 0.38
N GLN A 38 11.08 -5.78 0.34
CA GLN A 38 10.02 -4.82 0.69
C GLN A 38 9.45 -4.10 -0.53
N SER A 39 10.30 -3.84 -1.53
CA SER A 39 9.86 -3.15 -2.74
C SER A 39 10.68 -3.64 -3.94
N HIS A 40 10.04 -3.59 -5.11
CA HIS A 40 10.69 -3.82 -6.40
C HIS A 40 10.35 -2.66 -7.32
N ILE A 41 11.33 -2.11 -7.99
CA ILE A 41 11.16 -1.01 -8.94
C ILE A 41 11.88 -1.32 -10.25
N ASN A 42 11.22 -1.08 -11.37
CA ASN A 42 11.84 -1.08 -12.69
C ASN A 42 12.14 0.36 -13.10
N LEU A 43 13.43 0.72 -13.19
CA LEU A 43 13.85 2.08 -13.52
C LEU A 43 13.65 2.45 -15.00
N ARG A 44 13.51 1.43 -15.89
CA ARG A 44 13.27 1.61 -17.32
C ARG A 44 11.79 1.65 -17.66
N SER A 45 11.00 0.88 -16.92
CA SER A 45 9.55 0.74 -17.09
C SER A 45 8.86 0.89 -15.72
N PRO A 46 8.74 2.11 -15.17
CA PRO A 46 8.13 2.33 -13.86
C PRO A 46 6.65 1.93 -13.77
N ASP A 47 6.02 1.68 -14.89
CA ASP A 47 4.67 1.14 -15.07
C ASP A 47 4.60 -0.40 -14.94
N GLU A 48 5.76 -1.08 -14.89
CA GLU A 48 5.82 -2.51 -14.60
C GLU A 48 5.89 -2.75 -13.09
N LEU A 49 4.79 -3.27 -12.54
CA LEU A 49 4.69 -3.62 -11.12
C LEU A 49 4.98 -5.11 -10.92
N PHE A 50 5.85 -5.45 -9.96
CA PHE A 50 6.34 -6.81 -9.76
C PHE A 50 5.55 -7.58 -8.70
N PHE A 51 5.47 -7.06 -7.46
CA PHE A 51 4.76 -7.75 -6.39
C PHE A 51 3.25 -7.81 -6.64
N GLU A 52 2.63 -8.94 -6.29
CA GLU A 52 1.24 -9.21 -6.58
C GLU A 52 0.29 -8.20 -5.91
N TYR A 53 0.56 -7.77 -4.67
CA TYR A 53 -0.29 -6.80 -3.99
C TYR A 53 -0.17 -5.40 -4.61
N ILE A 54 1.04 -5.01 -5.03
CA ILE A 54 1.29 -3.75 -5.73
C ILE A 54 0.54 -3.72 -7.07
N ARG A 55 0.53 -4.84 -7.82
CA ARG A 55 -0.27 -4.95 -9.06
C ARG A 55 -1.76 -4.78 -8.79
N ARG A 56 -2.28 -5.36 -7.71
CA ARG A 56 -3.68 -5.21 -7.33
C ARG A 56 -4.02 -3.76 -7.01
N ILE A 57 -3.14 -3.04 -6.32
CA ILE A 57 -3.27 -1.60 -6.09
C ILE A 57 -3.17 -0.84 -7.42
N GLY A 58 -2.23 -1.20 -8.30
CA GLY A 58 -2.10 -0.65 -9.65
C GLY A 58 -3.40 -0.77 -10.46
N HIS A 59 -4.07 -1.92 -10.43
CA HIS A 59 -5.36 -2.11 -11.12
C HIS A 59 -6.46 -1.19 -10.56
N VAL A 60 -6.49 -0.93 -9.26
CA VAL A 60 -7.40 0.07 -8.68
C VAL A 60 -7.07 1.46 -9.21
N ILE A 61 -5.78 1.83 -9.24
CA ILE A 61 -5.32 3.12 -9.77
C ILE A 61 -5.70 3.26 -11.25
N ASP A 62 -5.55 2.20 -12.06
CA ASP A 62 -5.83 2.23 -13.50
C ASP A 62 -7.30 2.46 -13.81
N LEU A 63 -8.18 1.86 -13.01
CA LEU A 63 -9.63 1.96 -13.20
C LEU A 63 -10.22 3.22 -12.57
N PHE A 64 -9.56 3.79 -11.57
CA PHE A 64 -10.01 5.02 -10.92
C PHE A 64 -9.71 6.21 -11.84
N ARG A 65 -10.74 6.96 -12.24
CA ARG A 65 -10.66 8.03 -13.24
C ARG A 65 -10.30 7.53 -14.66
N ALA A 66 -10.37 8.44 -15.63
CA ALA A 66 -9.96 8.13 -17.00
C ALA A 66 -8.45 7.82 -17.09
N PRO A 67 -8.03 6.92 -17.98
CA PRO A 67 -6.61 6.63 -18.19
C PRO A 67 -5.81 7.90 -18.52
N GLY A 68 -4.67 8.07 -17.82
CA GLY A 68 -3.79 9.24 -17.99
C GLY A 68 -4.26 10.52 -17.32
N GLU A 69 -5.44 10.56 -16.74
CA GLU A 69 -5.93 11.70 -15.98
C GLU A 69 -5.10 11.90 -14.70
N PRO A 70 -4.55 13.12 -14.44
CA PRO A 70 -3.80 13.40 -13.23
C PRO A 70 -4.65 13.26 -11.98
N ILE A 71 -4.08 12.73 -10.90
CA ILE A 71 -4.73 12.55 -9.61
C ILE A 71 -3.94 13.18 -8.47
N SER A 72 -4.61 13.48 -7.36
CA SER A 72 -4.00 13.85 -6.10
C SER A 72 -3.90 12.64 -5.20
N ALA A 73 -2.68 12.18 -4.88
CA ALA A 73 -2.46 10.97 -4.10
C ALA A 73 -1.66 11.22 -2.82
N LEU A 74 -2.02 10.52 -1.75
CA LEU A 74 -1.28 10.47 -0.50
C LEU A 74 -0.86 9.02 -0.23
N HIS A 75 0.44 8.81 -0.03
CA HIS A 75 1.02 7.50 0.29
C HIS A 75 1.49 7.51 1.74
N LEU A 76 0.93 6.64 2.55
CA LEU A 76 1.36 6.39 3.93
C LEU A 76 2.24 5.14 3.94
N GLY A 77 3.54 5.36 4.14
CA GLY A 77 4.61 4.44 3.80
C GLY A 77 5.16 4.70 2.39
N GLY A 78 6.46 4.70 2.26
CA GLY A 78 7.13 5.04 1.00
C GLY A 78 7.77 3.84 0.30
N GLY A 79 8.42 2.97 1.06
CA GLY A 79 9.27 1.92 0.48
C GLY A 79 10.24 2.50 -0.55
N ALA A 80 10.38 1.86 -1.72
CA ALA A 80 11.18 2.39 -2.83
C ALA A 80 10.42 3.37 -3.74
N PHE A 81 9.30 3.91 -3.28
CA PHE A 81 8.40 4.80 -4.05
C PHE A 81 7.83 4.13 -5.31
N THR A 82 7.52 2.84 -5.24
CA THR A 82 7.02 2.06 -6.39
C THR A 82 5.71 2.63 -6.93
N LEU A 83 4.68 2.77 -6.10
CA LEU A 83 3.39 3.35 -6.52
C LEU A 83 3.48 4.83 -6.92
N PRO A 84 4.23 5.69 -6.21
CA PRO A 84 4.47 7.05 -6.68
C PRO A 84 5.11 7.13 -8.06
N ARG A 85 6.06 6.25 -8.39
CA ARG A 85 6.67 6.17 -9.73
C ARG A 85 5.68 5.67 -10.77
N TYR A 86 4.89 4.67 -10.43
CA TYR A 86 3.83 4.14 -11.27
C TYR A 86 2.82 5.23 -11.66
N ILE A 87 2.32 5.98 -10.69
CA ILE A 87 1.37 7.08 -10.93
C ILE A 87 2.02 8.17 -11.79
N GLU A 88 3.27 8.54 -11.52
CA GLU A 88 3.98 9.55 -12.35
C GLU A 88 4.12 9.10 -13.81
N ALA A 89 4.37 7.80 -14.05
CA ALA A 89 4.53 7.24 -15.38
C ALA A 89 3.19 7.10 -16.12
N THR A 90 2.13 6.66 -15.44
CA THR A 90 0.83 6.35 -16.05
C THR A 90 -0.14 7.54 -16.03
N ARG A 91 0.07 8.52 -15.12
CA ARG A 91 -0.79 9.69 -14.88
C ARG A 91 0.06 10.95 -14.71
N PRO A 92 0.79 11.38 -15.75
CA PRO A 92 1.71 12.52 -15.67
C PRO A 92 0.99 13.80 -15.26
N GLY A 93 1.63 14.59 -14.39
CA GLY A 93 1.04 15.80 -13.82
C GLY A 93 0.26 15.58 -12.51
N SER A 94 0.20 14.35 -12.01
CA SER A 94 -0.36 14.03 -10.69
C SER A 94 0.39 14.74 -9.57
N ARG A 95 -0.33 15.04 -8.47
CA ARG A 95 0.23 15.63 -7.26
C ARG A 95 0.28 14.58 -6.17
N GLN A 96 1.45 14.22 -5.73
CA GLN A 96 1.63 13.13 -4.81
C GLN A 96 2.38 13.58 -3.55
N GLN A 97 1.95 13.07 -2.41
CA GLN A 97 2.67 13.22 -1.15
C GLN A 97 2.94 11.85 -0.56
N ILE A 98 4.15 11.66 -0.07
CA ILE A 98 4.57 10.44 0.64
C ILE A 98 4.83 10.85 2.09
N ILE A 99 4.28 10.11 3.03
CA ILE A 99 4.64 10.22 4.46
C ILE A 99 5.46 8.98 4.78
N GLU A 100 6.74 9.20 5.14
CA GLU A 100 7.68 8.14 5.45
C GLU A 100 8.39 8.43 6.77
N LEU A 101 8.40 7.42 7.65
CA LEU A 101 9.02 7.51 8.97
C LEU A 101 10.55 7.54 8.87
N GLU A 102 11.11 6.70 8.02
CA GLU A 102 12.54 6.41 7.95
C GLU A 102 13.26 7.38 7.00
N SER A 103 13.85 8.42 7.55
CA SER A 103 14.61 9.41 6.76
C SER A 103 15.83 8.82 6.07
N ALA A 104 16.49 7.82 6.70
CA ALA A 104 17.62 7.10 6.12
C ALA A 104 17.18 6.30 4.88
N LEU A 105 15.99 5.65 4.93
CA LEU A 105 15.41 4.95 3.78
C LEU A 105 15.14 5.92 2.63
N VAL A 106 14.56 7.08 2.90
CA VAL A 106 14.31 8.10 1.87
C VAL A 106 15.59 8.55 1.20
N ALA A 107 16.67 8.75 1.97
CA ALA A 107 17.98 9.12 1.42
C ALA A 107 18.54 8.01 0.51
N LEU A 108 18.52 6.76 0.99
CA LEU A 108 18.93 5.57 0.23
C LEU A 108 18.16 5.44 -1.10
N VAL A 109 16.83 5.56 -1.05
CA VAL A 109 15.96 5.47 -2.24
C VAL A 109 16.26 6.59 -3.23
N ARG A 110 16.49 7.81 -2.77
CA ARG A 110 16.81 8.94 -3.64
C ARG A 110 18.18 8.80 -4.30
N GLU A 111 19.13 8.16 -3.64
CA GLU A 111 20.45 7.90 -4.18
C GLU A 111 20.42 6.75 -5.20
N ALA A 112 19.82 5.62 -4.85
CA ALA A 112 19.73 4.44 -5.73
C ALA A 112 18.85 4.69 -6.96
N ALA A 113 17.73 5.38 -6.74
CA ALA A 113 16.69 5.59 -7.74
C ALA A 113 16.12 7.01 -7.65
N PRO A 114 16.81 8.02 -8.17
CA PRO A 114 16.33 9.40 -8.16
C PRO A 114 14.93 9.53 -8.80
N LEU A 115 14.08 10.35 -8.20
CA LEU A 115 12.79 10.70 -8.81
C LEU A 115 13.00 11.64 -10.01
N PRO A 116 12.10 11.60 -11.03
CA PRO A 116 12.16 12.54 -12.13
C PRO A 116 12.13 14.00 -11.62
N LYS A 117 12.98 14.87 -12.18
CA LYS A 117 13.17 16.26 -11.70
C LYS A 117 11.87 17.09 -11.68
N ARG A 118 10.87 16.74 -12.49
CA ARG A 118 9.59 17.45 -12.61
C ARG A 118 8.43 16.69 -12.00
N ALA A 119 8.68 15.53 -11.36
CA ALA A 119 7.63 14.76 -10.70
C ALA A 119 6.97 15.58 -9.60
N GLY A 120 5.64 15.56 -9.59
CA GLY A 120 4.83 16.23 -8.58
C GLY A 120 4.83 15.51 -7.21
N ILE A 121 5.96 14.89 -6.83
CA ILE A 121 6.11 14.03 -5.65
C ILE A 121 6.84 14.76 -4.53
N ARG A 122 6.20 14.86 -3.36
CA ARG A 122 6.79 15.45 -2.15
C ARG A 122 6.85 14.41 -1.03
N VAL A 123 7.96 14.36 -0.31
CA VAL A 123 8.14 13.50 0.86
C VAL A 123 8.04 14.34 2.13
N ARG A 124 7.22 13.88 3.07
CA ARG A 124 7.13 14.37 4.46
C ARG A 124 7.70 13.30 5.38
N HIS A 125 8.58 13.70 6.27
CA HIS A 125 9.16 12.79 7.25
C HIS A 125 8.32 12.76 8.53
N GLY A 126 8.12 11.58 9.06
CA GLY A 126 7.48 11.37 10.35
C GLY A 126 6.53 10.18 10.36
N ASP A 127 6.04 9.85 11.55
CA ASP A 127 5.00 8.85 11.72
C ASP A 127 3.72 9.26 10.98
N ALA A 128 3.12 8.32 10.26
CA ALA A 128 1.97 8.60 9.38
C ALA A 128 0.78 9.17 10.15
N ARG A 129 0.47 8.62 11.33
CA ARG A 129 -0.66 9.06 12.15
C ARG A 129 -0.42 10.47 12.71
N ASP A 130 0.78 10.73 13.17
CA ASP A 130 1.18 12.05 13.69
C ASP A 130 1.16 13.13 12.61
N VAL A 131 1.64 12.80 11.40
CA VAL A 131 1.65 13.74 10.28
C VAL A 131 0.23 13.99 9.78
N LEU A 132 -0.63 12.96 9.67
CA LEU A 132 -2.04 13.12 9.32
C LEU A 132 -2.77 14.12 10.22
N GLY A 133 -2.54 14.03 11.54
CA GLY A 133 -3.15 14.96 12.52
C GLY A 133 -2.71 16.41 12.38
N ARG A 134 -1.68 16.71 11.58
CA ARG A 134 -1.10 18.05 11.38
C ARG A 134 -1.18 18.53 9.94
N LEU A 135 -1.87 17.79 9.06
CA LEU A 135 -2.00 18.20 7.66
C LEU A 135 -2.79 19.52 7.55
N PRO A 136 -2.40 20.38 6.60
CA PRO A 136 -3.12 21.64 6.38
C PRO A 136 -4.59 21.43 6.03
N ALA A 137 -5.47 22.30 6.49
CA ALA A 137 -6.91 22.27 6.20
C ALA A 137 -7.22 22.22 4.68
N GLY A 138 -6.36 22.80 3.85
CA GLY A 138 -6.52 22.76 2.38
C GLY A 138 -6.34 21.36 1.75
N MET A 139 -6.01 20.35 2.55
CA MET A 139 -5.99 18.94 2.08
C MET A 139 -7.32 18.22 2.33
N GLN A 140 -8.25 18.82 3.05
CA GLN A 140 -9.58 18.26 3.26
C GLN A 140 -10.34 18.19 1.93
N GLY A 141 -10.88 17.00 1.64
CA GLY A 141 -11.64 16.75 0.40
C GLY A 141 -10.81 16.81 -0.89
N ALA A 142 -9.46 16.76 -0.80
CA ALA A 142 -8.58 17.02 -1.94
C ALA A 142 -7.85 15.76 -2.47
N MET A 143 -7.94 14.64 -1.76
CA MET A 143 -7.23 13.41 -2.16
C MET A 143 -8.15 12.49 -2.97
N ASP A 144 -7.75 12.21 -4.19
CA ASP A 144 -8.38 11.21 -5.04
C ASP A 144 -8.03 9.80 -4.56
N LEU A 145 -6.80 9.62 -4.08
CA LEU A 145 -6.29 8.34 -3.62
C LEU A 145 -5.49 8.50 -2.33
N VAL A 146 -5.77 7.64 -1.35
CA VAL A 146 -4.89 7.44 -0.18
C VAL A 146 -4.46 5.99 -0.14
N VAL A 147 -3.17 5.73 -0.19
CA VAL A 147 -2.59 4.39 -0.04
C VAL A 147 -2.03 4.25 1.36
N VAL A 148 -2.44 3.22 2.08
CA VAL A 148 -1.90 2.83 3.39
C VAL A 148 -1.09 1.55 3.21
N ASP A 149 0.23 1.70 3.16
CA ASP A 149 1.19 0.60 2.95
C ASP A 149 2.32 0.75 3.97
N ILE A 150 1.96 0.65 5.27
CA ILE A 150 2.83 0.91 6.41
C ILE A 150 3.24 -0.40 7.04
N PHE A 151 4.55 -0.63 7.09
CA PHE A 151 5.14 -1.79 7.74
C PHE A 151 6.30 -1.36 8.65
N ALA A 152 6.37 -1.97 9.83
CA ALA A 152 7.55 -1.97 10.69
C ALA A 152 8.14 -3.39 10.63
N GLY A 153 9.22 -3.57 9.87
CA GLY A 153 9.66 -4.88 9.44
C GLY A 153 8.59 -5.56 8.58
N SER A 154 8.02 -6.67 9.04
CA SER A 154 7.00 -7.46 8.32
C SER A 154 5.57 -7.28 8.87
N GLN A 155 5.34 -6.34 9.79
CA GLN A 155 4.04 -6.14 10.46
C GLN A 155 3.50 -4.74 10.25
N THR A 156 2.19 -4.63 10.03
CA THR A 156 1.48 -3.36 10.16
C THR A 156 1.40 -2.98 11.64
N PRO A 157 1.88 -1.80 12.06
CA PRO A 157 1.81 -1.38 13.46
C PRO A 157 0.38 -1.17 13.96
N ALA A 158 0.12 -1.46 15.24
CA ALA A 158 -1.21 -1.36 15.84
C ALA A 158 -1.83 0.05 15.71
N HIS A 159 -1.05 1.10 15.94
CA HIS A 159 -1.55 2.49 15.98
C HIS A 159 -2.03 3.04 14.63
N VAL A 160 -1.78 2.33 13.52
CA VAL A 160 -2.24 2.68 12.18
C VAL A 160 -3.31 1.72 11.64
N SER A 161 -4.03 1.02 12.52
CA SER A 161 -5.02 0.01 12.16
C SER A 161 -6.40 0.21 12.80
N SER A 162 -6.61 1.34 13.49
CA SER A 162 -7.85 1.61 14.24
C SER A 162 -8.84 2.50 13.47
N SER A 163 -10.09 2.52 13.95
CA SER A 163 -11.12 3.43 13.44
C SER A 163 -10.74 4.90 13.62
N GLU A 164 -10.02 5.23 14.71
CA GLU A 164 -9.50 6.56 14.97
C GLU A 164 -8.45 6.96 13.93
N PHE A 165 -7.57 6.03 13.53
CA PHE A 165 -6.61 6.27 12.46
C PHE A 165 -7.31 6.52 11.11
N TYR A 166 -8.25 5.67 10.70
CA TYR A 166 -9.01 5.90 9.46
C TYR A 166 -9.89 7.15 9.53
N GLY A 167 -10.27 7.57 10.74
CA GLY A 167 -10.94 8.85 10.98
C GLY A 167 -10.10 10.09 10.62
N LEU A 168 -8.76 9.96 10.59
CA LEU A 168 -7.87 11.01 10.09
C LEU A 168 -7.76 11.02 8.56
N ILE A 169 -8.01 9.88 7.92
CA ILE A 169 -7.92 9.71 6.47
C ILE A 169 -9.22 10.14 5.77
N ALA A 170 -10.36 9.69 6.29
CA ALA A 170 -11.65 9.91 5.64
C ALA A 170 -11.94 11.36 5.25
N PRO A 171 -11.64 12.38 6.09
CA PRO A 171 -11.87 13.77 5.72
C PRO A 171 -10.97 14.29 4.59
N LEU A 172 -9.85 13.61 4.28
CA LEU A 172 -8.93 14.03 3.23
C LEU A 172 -9.42 13.62 1.83
N LEU A 173 -10.26 12.59 1.74
CA LEU A 173 -10.74 12.06 0.47
C LEU A 173 -11.68 13.04 -0.22
N ALA A 174 -11.53 13.14 -1.54
CA ALA A 174 -12.53 13.72 -2.41
C ALA A 174 -13.85 12.92 -2.31
N PRO A 175 -15.00 13.46 -2.74
CA PRO A 175 -16.30 12.79 -2.60
C PRO A 175 -16.34 11.36 -3.20
N ASP A 176 -15.59 11.13 -4.26
CA ASP A 176 -15.42 9.85 -4.95
C ASP A 176 -14.01 9.25 -4.76
N GLY A 177 -13.23 9.84 -3.85
CA GLY A 177 -11.88 9.38 -3.53
C GLY A 177 -11.87 8.00 -2.89
N VAL A 178 -10.76 7.28 -3.06
CA VAL A 178 -10.57 5.93 -2.53
C VAL A 178 -9.42 5.85 -1.54
N VAL A 179 -9.57 5.04 -0.51
CA VAL A 179 -8.47 4.57 0.33
C VAL A 179 -8.18 3.11 0.00
N VAL A 180 -6.90 2.80 -0.17
CA VAL A 180 -6.42 1.45 -0.44
C VAL A 180 -5.46 1.07 0.68
N VAL A 181 -5.71 -0.05 1.34
CA VAL A 181 -4.92 -0.53 2.48
C VAL A 181 -4.29 -1.86 2.12
N ASN A 182 -2.97 -1.95 2.23
CA ASN A 182 -2.26 -3.22 2.19
C ASN A 182 -2.10 -3.76 3.61
N ALA A 183 -2.52 -4.99 3.81
CA ALA A 183 -2.39 -5.69 5.08
C ALA A 183 -1.94 -7.13 4.85
N THR A 184 -1.20 -7.69 5.80
CA THR A 184 -0.79 -9.09 5.76
C THR A 184 -1.52 -9.90 6.82
N ASP A 185 -1.93 -11.11 6.49
CA ASP A 185 -2.58 -12.01 7.42
C ASP A 185 -2.38 -13.48 7.02
N GLY A 186 -2.77 -14.38 7.92
CA GLY A 186 -2.65 -15.81 7.74
C GLY A 186 -3.86 -16.58 8.22
N THR A 187 -3.62 -17.63 8.99
CA THR A 187 -4.67 -18.49 9.53
C THR A 187 -5.65 -17.70 10.40
N GLY A 188 -6.96 -17.87 10.13
CA GLY A 188 -8.04 -17.20 10.87
C GLY A 188 -8.35 -15.79 10.41
N GLN A 189 -7.42 -15.06 9.84
CA GLN A 189 -7.59 -13.73 9.23
C GLN A 189 -8.22 -12.69 10.18
N ALA A 190 -7.89 -12.76 11.45
CA ALA A 190 -8.49 -11.89 12.47
C ALA A 190 -8.14 -10.42 12.22
N PHE A 191 -6.90 -10.14 11.82
CA PHE A 191 -6.44 -8.78 11.54
C PHE A 191 -7.17 -8.18 10.33
N THR A 192 -7.13 -8.85 9.18
CA THR A 192 -7.72 -8.30 7.94
C THR A 192 -9.24 -8.23 7.98
N ARG A 193 -9.91 -9.16 8.67
CA ARG A 193 -11.36 -9.09 8.91
C ARG A 193 -11.71 -7.92 9.84
N GLY A 194 -10.90 -7.69 10.88
CA GLY A 194 -11.02 -6.52 11.74
C GLY A 194 -10.83 -5.22 10.96
N GLN A 195 -9.82 -5.15 10.07
CA GLN A 195 -9.60 -3.99 9.20
C GLN A 195 -10.79 -3.74 8.26
N ALA A 196 -11.35 -4.79 7.65
CA ALA A 196 -12.53 -4.67 6.80
C ALA A 196 -13.77 -4.18 7.57
N ALA A 197 -13.99 -4.69 8.79
CA ALA A 197 -15.05 -4.22 9.68
C ALA A 197 -14.86 -2.74 10.05
N THR A 198 -13.62 -2.34 10.34
CA THR A 198 -13.25 -0.96 10.70
C THR A 198 -13.48 0.01 9.55
N LEU A 199 -13.08 -0.35 8.33
CA LEU A 199 -13.33 0.45 7.14
C LEU A 199 -14.82 0.60 6.86
N ARG A 200 -15.62 -0.47 7.02
CA ARG A 200 -17.07 -0.42 6.82
C ARG A 200 -17.82 0.47 7.81
N GLU A 201 -17.23 0.81 8.93
CA GLU A 201 -17.79 1.79 9.87
C GLU A 201 -17.67 3.22 9.34
N ARG A 202 -16.67 3.47 8.49
CA ARG A 202 -16.33 4.79 7.97
C ARG A 202 -16.77 5.02 6.52
N PHE A 203 -16.82 3.94 5.75
CA PHE A 203 -17.07 3.99 4.32
C PHE A 203 -18.22 3.08 3.92
N PRO A 204 -19.18 3.55 3.13
CA PRO A 204 -20.31 2.73 2.66
C PRO A 204 -19.85 1.63 1.70
N GLU A 205 -18.88 1.94 0.85
CA GLU A 205 -18.34 0.98 -0.12
C GLU A 205 -16.99 0.44 0.35
N VAL A 206 -16.93 -0.88 0.49
CA VAL A 206 -15.70 -1.60 0.87
C VAL A 206 -15.58 -2.88 0.04
N ALA A 207 -14.39 -3.10 -0.50
CA ALA A 207 -13.99 -4.33 -1.17
C ALA A 207 -12.73 -4.92 -0.51
N VAL A 208 -12.61 -6.23 -0.54
CA VAL A 208 -11.42 -6.97 -0.09
C VAL A 208 -10.90 -7.80 -1.25
N ILE A 209 -9.61 -7.68 -1.54
CA ILE A 209 -8.94 -8.30 -2.67
C ILE A 209 -7.79 -9.18 -2.15
N GLY A 210 -7.75 -10.42 -2.60
CA GLY A 210 -6.67 -11.33 -2.23
C GLY A 210 -6.70 -12.63 -3.01
N GLU A 211 -5.63 -13.38 -2.94
CA GLU A 211 -5.62 -14.73 -3.50
C GLU A 211 -6.62 -15.63 -2.77
N PRO A 212 -7.29 -16.56 -3.48
CA PRO A 212 -8.28 -17.43 -2.86
C PRO A 212 -7.78 -18.21 -1.64
N GLN A 213 -6.50 -18.62 -1.63
CA GLN A 213 -5.90 -19.36 -0.51
C GLN A 213 -5.64 -18.45 0.70
N VAL A 214 -5.25 -17.19 0.45
CA VAL A 214 -5.09 -16.18 1.50
C VAL A 214 -6.45 -15.82 2.07
N LEU A 215 -7.45 -15.50 1.24
CA LEU A 215 -8.81 -15.16 1.70
C LEU A 215 -9.52 -16.30 2.45
N LYS A 216 -9.08 -17.55 2.27
CA LYS A 216 -9.56 -18.72 3.04
C LYS A 216 -8.74 -19.00 4.31
N GLY A 217 -7.72 -18.18 4.61
CA GLY A 217 -6.83 -18.40 5.75
C GLY A 217 -5.96 -19.65 5.65
N ARG A 218 -5.69 -20.13 4.43
CA ARG A 218 -4.88 -21.33 4.18
C ARG A 218 -3.42 -21.02 3.88
N ARG A 219 -3.12 -19.76 3.56
CA ARG A 219 -1.78 -19.26 3.28
C ARG A 219 -1.64 -17.86 3.87
N PHE A 220 -0.47 -17.56 4.40
CA PHE A 220 -0.09 -16.19 4.75
C PHE A 220 0.12 -15.38 3.47
N GLY A 221 -0.29 -14.11 3.46
CA GLY A 221 -0.09 -13.24 2.31
C GLY A 221 -0.78 -11.89 2.45
N ASN A 222 -0.65 -11.08 1.40
CA ASN A 222 -1.23 -9.75 1.34
C ASN A 222 -2.72 -9.81 0.99
N VAL A 223 -3.47 -8.96 1.68
CA VAL A 223 -4.87 -8.64 1.41
C VAL A 223 -4.95 -7.13 1.18
N VAL A 224 -5.49 -6.74 0.04
CA VAL A 224 -5.72 -5.33 -0.29
C VAL A 224 -7.18 -5.00 0.01
N LEU A 225 -7.40 -3.98 0.85
CA LEU A 225 -8.73 -3.47 1.14
C LEU A 225 -8.89 -2.14 0.39
N VAL A 226 -10.03 -1.96 -0.23
CA VAL A 226 -10.40 -0.72 -0.93
C VAL A 226 -11.67 -0.19 -0.29
N ALA A 227 -11.70 1.10 0.04
CA ALA A 227 -12.88 1.72 0.60
C ALA A 227 -13.08 3.13 0.03
N SER A 228 -14.34 3.56 -0.12
CA SER A 228 -14.71 4.86 -0.67
C SER A 228 -16.03 5.35 -0.11
N ALA A 229 -16.25 6.67 -0.20
CA ALA A 229 -17.52 7.31 0.17
C ALA A 229 -18.59 7.17 -0.92
N GLY A 230 -18.18 6.99 -2.18
CA GLY A 230 -19.04 6.78 -3.34
C GLY A 230 -18.65 5.52 -4.10
N ASP A 231 -19.34 5.25 -5.21
CA ASP A 231 -18.98 4.14 -6.11
C ASP A 231 -17.65 4.47 -6.83
N PRO A 232 -16.59 3.70 -6.62
CA PRO A 232 -15.29 3.95 -7.27
C PRO A 232 -15.23 3.45 -8.72
N GLU A 233 -16.37 2.99 -9.29
CA GLU A 233 -16.50 2.50 -10.69
C GLU A 233 -15.51 1.38 -11.06
N LEU A 234 -15.27 0.44 -10.14
CA LEU A 234 -14.30 -0.64 -10.31
C LEU A 234 -14.88 -1.92 -10.95
N ASP A 235 -15.87 -1.81 -11.81
CA ASP A 235 -16.60 -2.95 -12.43
C ASP A 235 -15.68 -3.92 -13.19
N TRP A 236 -14.60 -3.42 -13.79
CA TRP A 236 -13.62 -4.22 -14.51
C TRP A 236 -12.58 -4.89 -13.61
N LEU A 237 -12.46 -4.47 -12.36
CA LEU A 237 -11.45 -4.96 -11.43
C LEU A 237 -11.46 -6.49 -11.27
N PRO A 238 -12.62 -7.19 -11.13
CA PRO A 238 -12.62 -8.64 -11.03
C PRO A 238 -11.98 -9.36 -12.22
N ARG A 239 -12.10 -8.80 -13.42
CA ARG A 239 -11.48 -9.36 -14.63
C ARG A 239 -9.96 -9.18 -14.62
N LEU A 240 -9.48 -8.00 -14.27
CA LEU A 240 -8.05 -7.74 -14.15
C LEU A 240 -7.40 -8.61 -13.06
N LEU A 241 -8.08 -8.77 -11.92
CA LEU A 241 -7.62 -9.61 -10.81
C LEU A 241 -7.56 -11.10 -11.16
N ALA A 242 -8.42 -11.58 -12.07
CA ALA A 242 -8.42 -12.97 -12.52
C ALA A 242 -7.27 -13.29 -13.48
N CYS A 243 -6.62 -12.27 -14.04
CA CYS A 243 -5.53 -12.42 -15.00
C CYS A 243 -4.15 -12.45 -14.32
N GLY A 244 -3.15 -12.95 -15.05
CA GLY A 244 -1.76 -12.93 -14.62
C GLY A 244 -1.35 -14.12 -13.73
N PRO A 245 -0.11 -14.11 -13.24
CA PRO A 245 0.49 -15.25 -12.54
C PRO A 245 -0.05 -15.47 -11.12
N HIS A 246 -0.70 -14.46 -10.52
CA HIS A 246 -1.24 -14.50 -9.15
C HIS A 246 -2.72 -14.07 -9.13
N PRO A 247 -3.65 -14.89 -9.67
CA PRO A 247 -5.06 -14.55 -9.73
C PRO A 247 -5.63 -14.25 -8.34
N ALA A 248 -6.41 -13.18 -8.25
CA ALA A 248 -7.06 -12.77 -7.03
C ALA A 248 -8.59 -12.71 -7.20
N ARG A 249 -9.30 -12.68 -6.07
CA ARG A 249 -10.74 -12.44 -6.00
C ARG A 249 -11.00 -11.13 -5.28
N MET A 250 -12.12 -10.52 -5.64
CA MET A 250 -12.69 -9.38 -4.93
C MET A 250 -13.95 -9.83 -4.19
N LEU A 251 -14.03 -9.51 -2.90
CA LEU A 251 -15.20 -9.74 -2.06
C LEU A 251 -15.89 -8.39 -1.83
N VAL A 252 -17.18 -8.33 -2.15
CA VAL A 252 -18.02 -7.14 -1.96
C VAL A 252 -19.40 -7.53 -1.42
N GLY A 253 -20.18 -6.58 -0.96
CA GLY A 253 -21.58 -6.73 -0.62
C GLY A 253 -21.84 -7.88 0.36
N ARG A 254 -22.67 -8.87 0.00
CA ARG A 254 -23.02 -10.01 0.86
C ARG A 254 -21.81 -10.91 1.14
N GLU A 255 -21.02 -11.23 0.11
CA GLU A 255 -19.85 -12.10 0.27
C GLU A 255 -18.82 -11.51 1.22
N LEU A 256 -18.60 -10.19 1.16
CA LEU A 256 -17.75 -9.49 2.10
C LEU A 256 -18.28 -9.56 3.53
N ARG A 257 -19.60 -9.35 3.73
CA ARG A 257 -20.20 -9.46 5.08
C ARG A 257 -20.06 -10.85 5.68
N GLU A 258 -20.28 -11.87 4.87
CA GLU A 258 -20.11 -13.28 5.28
C GLU A 258 -18.64 -13.57 5.62
N TRP A 259 -17.68 -13.02 4.85
CA TRP A 259 -16.26 -13.18 5.10
C TRP A 259 -15.81 -12.45 6.37
N ILE A 260 -16.27 -11.23 6.62
CA ILE A 260 -16.01 -10.50 7.89
C ILE A 260 -16.54 -11.28 9.08
N GLY A 261 -17.73 -11.88 8.96
CA GLY A 261 -18.34 -12.66 10.01
C GLY A 261 -18.65 -11.83 11.25
N THR A 262 -18.13 -12.25 12.41
CA THR A 262 -18.32 -11.59 13.71
C THR A 262 -17.19 -10.62 14.07
N ALA A 263 -16.25 -10.35 13.16
CA ALA A 263 -15.17 -9.42 13.45
C ALA A 263 -15.73 -8.01 13.71
N ALA A 264 -15.30 -7.42 14.82
CA ALA A 264 -15.68 -6.06 15.20
C ALA A 264 -14.69 -5.02 14.66
N PRO A 265 -15.12 -3.76 14.49
CA PRO A 265 -14.21 -2.65 14.23
C PRO A 265 -13.15 -2.52 15.32
N VAL A 266 -11.93 -2.24 14.90
CA VAL A 266 -10.77 -2.09 15.78
C VAL A 266 -10.72 -0.66 16.31
N ARG A 267 -10.53 -0.51 17.63
CA ARG A 267 -10.32 0.78 18.30
C ARG A 267 -8.88 0.89 18.77
N ASP A 268 -8.41 2.11 19.05
CA ASP A 268 -7.04 2.34 19.56
C ASP A 268 -6.71 1.46 20.77
N GLU A 269 -7.65 1.32 21.71
CA GLU A 269 -7.49 0.52 22.93
C GLU A 269 -7.39 -0.99 22.69
N SER A 270 -7.88 -1.48 21.55
CA SER A 270 -7.90 -2.90 21.18
C SER A 270 -7.01 -3.23 19.97
N ALA A 271 -6.35 -2.22 19.41
CA ALA A 271 -5.52 -2.40 18.23
C ALA A 271 -4.30 -3.27 18.54
N MET A 272 -4.06 -4.22 17.65
CA MET A 272 -2.89 -5.10 17.68
C MET A 272 -2.14 -5.00 16.36
N PRO A 273 -0.83 -5.24 16.32
CA PRO A 273 -0.11 -5.32 15.05
C PRO A 273 -0.61 -6.51 14.22
N SER A 274 -0.40 -6.46 12.90
CA SER A 274 -0.69 -7.62 12.05
C SER A 274 0.18 -8.82 12.47
N PRO A 275 -0.25 -10.08 12.17
CA PRO A 275 0.55 -11.24 12.53
C PRO A 275 1.89 -11.25 11.80
N LEU A 276 2.90 -11.82 12.44
CA LEU A 276 4.17 -12.11 11.79
C LEU A 276 4.01 -13.20 10.73
N PRO A 277 4.72 -13.10 9.60
CA PRO A 277 4.79 -14.19 8.65
C PRO A 277 5.41 -15.44 9.29
N PRO A 278 4.98 -16.64 8.90
CA PRO A 278 5.64 -17.88 9.32
C PRO A 278 7.12 -17.86 8.89
N ARG A 279 8.01 -18.37 9.75
CA ARG A 279 9.46 -18.40 9.47
C ARG A 279 9.80 -19.12 8.17
N GLU A 280 9.06 -20.18 7.86
CA GLU A 280 9.21 -21.00 6.65
C GLU A 280 8.95 -20.25 5.34
N LEU A 281 8.38 -19.05 5.39
CA LEU A 281 8.11 -18.23 4.19
C LEU A 281 9.40 -17.62 3.61
N PHE A 282 10.45 -17.52 4.41
CA PHE A 282 11.74 -16.91 4.05
C PHE A 282 12.89 -17.91 3.93
N ASP A 283 12.63 -19.18 4.25
CA ASP A 283 13.60 -20.27 4.11
C ASP A 283 13.52 -20.87 2.67
N VAL A 284 13.99 -20.08 1.66
CA VAL A 284 14.12 -20.57 0.26
C VAL A 284 15.54 -20.41 -0.23
#